data_87f394f336190f4701a52a83ee1b6c0a
#
_entry.id   87f394f336190f4701a52a83ee1b6c0a
#
_cell.length_a   1.000
_cell.length_b   1.000
_cell.length_c   1.000
_cell.angle_alpha   90.00
_cell.angle_beta   90.00
_cell.angle_gamma   90.00
#
_symmetry.space_group_name_H-M   'P 1'
#
loop_
_entity.id
_entity.type
_entity.pdbx_description
1 polymer ?
#
loop_
_entity_poly.entity_id
_entity_poly.type
_entity_poly.pdbx_seq_one_letter_code
_entity_poly.pdbx_strand_id
1 'polypeptide(L)'
;MANPYVAEIRIFPFNFAPRGWAFCNGQLLPLSQNTALFSLLGTTYGGDGKSNFALPNLQGSAPMHPGQGPGLTLHDLGETGGSDTVSLLQSEIPTHTHTINCVDGPRVGGQSGQPGNATLVKTGGTPANAYTSSATQNQTMNANMVAPAGGNQPHNNLMPYLTLNFCIALQGVYPPRT
;
A
#
# COMPACT_ATOMS: atom_id res chain seq x y z
N MET A 1 37.00 -16.58 7.82
CA MET A 1 35.66 -15.99 7.87
C MET A 1 35.20 -16.07 9.32
N ALA A 2 34.64 -14.98 9.88
CA ALA A 2 34.10 -15.03 11.24
C ALA A 2 32.90 -15.98 11.26
N ASN A 3 32.82 -16.84 12.29
CA ASN A 3 31.66 -17.70 12.49
C ASN A 3 30.42 -16.84 12.76
N PRO A 4 29.26 -17.12 12.12
CA PRO A 4 28.05 -16.38 12.40
C PRO A 4 27.56 -16.63 13.83
N TYR A 5 26.74 -15.74 14.37
CA TYR A 5 25.96 -16.05 15.55
C TYR A 5 24.78 -16.95 15.17
N VAL A 6 24.38 -17.83 16.09
CA VAL A 6 23.12 -18.58 15.94
C VAL A 6 21.97 -17.55 15.86
N ALA A 7 21.02 -17.74 14.97
CA ALA A 7 19.92 -16.82 14.65
C ALA A 7 20.33 -15.52 13.95
N GLU A 8 21.57 -15.37 13.52
CA GLU A 8 21.97 -14.22 12.71
C GLU A 8 21.28 -14.25 11.35
N ILE A 9 20.67 -13.16 10.92
CA ILE A 9 20.06 -13.01 9.58
C ILE A 9 21.00 -12.25 8.69
N ARG A 10 21.26 -12.79 7.49
CA ARG A 10 22.03 -12.11 6.42
C ARG A 10 21.28 -12.11 5.10
N ILE A 11 21.60 -11.13 4.29
CA ILE A 11 21.06 -10.97 2.94
C ILE A 11 22.05 -11.54 1.94
N PHE A 12 21.55 -12.39 1.03
CA PHE A 12 22.34 -13.01 -0.03
C PHE A 12 21.70 -12.77 -1.40
N PRO A 13 22.51 -12.44 -2.43
CA PRO A 13 21.99 -12.18 -3.78
C PRO A 13 21.84 -13.44 -4.65
N PHE A 14 22.15 -14.63 -4.12
CA PHE A 14 22.05 -15.90 -4.83
C PHE A 14 20.85 -16.74 -4.34
N ASN A 15 20.46 -17.74 -5.10
CA ASN A 15 19.19 -18.45 -4.98
C ASN A 15 19.24 -19.75 -4.12
N PHE A 16 20.24 -19.93 -3.29
CA PHE A 16 20.35 -21.07 -2.38
C PHE A 16 20.77 -20.60 -0.98
N ALA A 17 20.34 -21.32 0.05
CA ALA A 17 20.83 -21.10 1.41
C ALA A 17 22.21 -21.76 1.58
N PRO A 18 23.25 -21.04 2.06
CA PRO A 18 24.56 -21.63 2.34
C PRO A 18 24.45 -22.77 3.37
N ARG A 19 25.47 -23.65 3.40
CA ARG A 19 25.52 -24.71 4.41
C ARG A 19 25.45 -24.13 5.82
N GLY A 20 24.57 -24.67 6.66
CA GLY A 20 24.32 -24.19 8.03
C GLY A 20 23.39 -22.98 8.10
N TRP A 21 22.75 -22.60 6.99
CA TRP A 21 21.77 -21.54 6.91
C TRP A 21 20.44 -22.07 6.34
N ALA A 22 19.35 -21.39 6.64
CA ALA A 22 18.03 -21.65 6.07
C ALA A 22 17.40 -20.35 5.59
N PHE A 23 16.49 -20.43 4.62
CA PHE A 23 15.73 -19.25 4.18
C PHE A 23 14.76 -18.77 5.25
N CYS A 24 14.59 -17.44 5.35
CA CYS A 24 13.56 -16.81 6.18
C CYS A 24 12.23 -16.78 5.42
N ASN A 25 11.63 -17.95 5.24
CA ASN A 25 10.38 -18.16 4.48
C ASN A 25 9.25 -18.78 5.32
N GLY A 26 9.36 -18.72 6.65
CA GLY A 26 8.35 -19.24 7.55
C GLY A 26 8.36 -20.75 7.73
N GLN A 27 9.38 -21.46 7.22
CA GLN A 27 9.44 -22.92 7.31
C GLN A 27 9.50 -23.41 8.77
N LEU A 28 8.86 -24.56 9.02
CA LEU A 28 8.91 -25.25 10.32
C LEU A 28 10.17 -26.10 10.41
N LEU A 29 10.87 -25.98 11.54
CA LEU A 29 12.06 -26.79 11.85
C LEU A 29 11.79 -27.69 13.04
N PRO A 30 12.36 -28.93 13.07
CA PRO A 30 12.28 -29.81 14.22
C PRO A 30 13.14 -29.26 15.37
N LEU A 31 12.53 -29.18 16.54
CA LEU A 31 13.17 -28.66 17.76
C LEU A 31 14.38 -29.53 18.17
N SER A 32 14.26 -30.85 18.04
CA SER A 32 15.31 -31.81 18.43
C SER A 32 16.64 -31.59 17.73
N GLN A 33 16.64 -31.04 16.52
CA GLN A 33 17.84 -30.79 15.72
C GLN A 33 18.34 -29.35 15.80
N ASN A 34 17.52 -28.41 16.35
CA ASN A 34 17.79 -26.98 16.36
C ASN A 34 17.56 -26.34 17.74
N THR A 35 17.96 -27.00 18.78
CA THR A 35 17.71 -26.58 20.21
C THR A 35 18.30 -25.20 20.52
N ALA A 36 19.52 -24.91 20.05
CA ALA A 36 20.16 -23.63 20.27
C ALA A 36 19.39 -22.48 19.57
N LEU A 37 18.93 -22.70 18.34
CA LEU A 37 18.13 -21.74 17.58
C LEU A 37 16.76 -21.53 18.25
N PHE A 38 16.10 -22.61 18.68
CA PHE A 38 14.84 -22.52 19.41
C PHE A 38 14.96 -21.76 20.73
N SER A 39 16.06 -21.90 21.46
CA SER A 39 16.27 -21.15 22.72
C SER A 39 16.33 -19.61 22.50
N LEU A 40 16.62 -19.17 21.29
CA LEU A 40 16.65 -17.74 20.90
C LEU A 40 15.34 -17.26 20.30
N LEU A 41 14.72 -18.05 19.42
CA LEU A 41 13.52 -17.66 18.70
C LEU A 41 12.23 -18.02 19.44
N GLY A 42 12.22 -19.12 20.18
CA GLY A 42 11.00 -19.65 20.78
C GLY A 42 9.93 -19.96 19.72
N THR A 43 8.70 -19.64 20.03
CA THR A 43 7.52 -19.74 19.14
C THR A 43 7.07 -18.39 18.58
N THR A 44 7.92 -17.37 18.65
CA THR A 44 7.61 -16.00 18.24
C THR A 44 7.08 -15.93 16.80
N TYR A 45 7.62 -16.76 15.90
CA TYR A 45 7.24 -16.81 14.49
C TYR A 45 6.29 -17.96 14.15
N GLY A 46 5.88 -18.77 15.16
CA GLY A 46 4.96 -19.89 15.04
C GLY A 46 5.56 -21.25 15.45
N GLY A 47 4.79 -22.30 15.17
CA GLY A 47 5.11 -23.67 15.60
C GLY A 47 4.41 -24.05 16.91
N ASP A 48 4.56 -25.33 17.31
CA ASP A 48 3.91 -25.88 18.52
C ASP A 48 4.78 -25.74 19.80
N GLY A 49 6.07 -25.39 19.66
CA GLY A 49 7.02 -25.27 20.75
C GLY A 49 7.35 -26.58 21.49
N LYS A 50 6.85 -27.70 21.01
CA LYS A 50 7.06 -29.05 21.56
C LYS A 50 7.89 -29.92 20.62
N SER A 51 7.49 -30.02 19.38
CA SER A 51 8.18 -30.78 18.33
C SER A 51 8.81 -29.90 17.27
N ASN A 52 8.23 -28.73 17.00
CA ASN A 52 8.66 -27.82 15.95
C ASN A 52 8.49 -26.34 16.35
N PHE A 53 9.16 -25.47 15.60
CA PHE A 53 9.03 -24.02 15.65
C PHE A 53 9.22 -23.43 14.23
N ALA A 54 8.70 -22.23 13.99
CA ALA A 54 8.81 -21.56 12.70
C ALA A 54 10.00 -20.59 12.65
N LEU A 55 10.59 -20.45 11.47
CA LEU A 55 11.51 -19.37 11.15
C LEU A 55 10.74 -18.10 10.79
N PRO A 56 11.36 -16.89 10.89
CA PRO A 56 10.78 -15.67 10.37
C PRO A 56 10.41 -15.81 8.90
N ASN A 57 9.28 -15.21 8.52
CA ASN A 57 8.89 -15.11 7.11
C ASN A 57 9.10 -13.67 6.62
N LEU A 58 10.10 -13.47 5.77
CA LEU A 58 10.41 -12.17 5.15
C LEU A 58 10.00 -12.11 3.67
N GLN A 59 9.22 -13.09 3.19
CA GLN A 59 8.70 -13.08 1.82
C GLN A 59 7.65 -11.97 1.69
N GLY A 60 7.88 -11.04 0.77
CA GLY A 60 6.97 -9.90 0.54
C GLY A 60 6.94 -8.87 1.69
N SER A 61 7.85 -8.96 2.67
CA SER A 61 7.86 -8.09 3.84
C SER A 61 9.21 -7.41 4.03
N ALA A 62 9.19 -6.16 4.48
CA ALA A 62 10.39 -5.43 4.89
C ALA A 62 10.62 -5.60 6.40
N PRO A 63 11.87 -5.84 6.85
CA PRO A 63 12.16 -5.92 8.27
C PRO A 63 11.99 -4.55 8.95
N MET A 64 11.34 -4.55 10.11
CA MET A 64 11.15 -3.37 10.95
C MET A 64 11.64 -3.68 12.38
N HIS A 65 12.16 -2.67 13.08
CA HIS A 65 12.60 -2.81 14.47
C HIS A 65 11.39 -2.83 15.42
N PRO A 66 11.29 -3.82 16.35
CA PRO A 66 10.22 -3.82 17.35
C PRO A 66 10.41 -2.68 18.36
N GLY A 67 9.33 -2.29 19.03
CA GLY A 67 9.32 -1.22 20.01
C GLY A 67 8.47 -0.02 19.59
N GLN A 68 8.50 1.01 20.42
CA GLN A 68 7.71 2.23 20.21
C GLN A 68 8.64 3.44 20.04
N GLY A 69 8.64 4.04 18.86
CA GLY A 69 9.27 5.34 18.65
C GLY A 69 8.43 6.49 19.23
N PRO A 70 9.02 7.67 19.47
CA PRO A 70 8.27 8.83 19.98
C PRO A 70 7.10 9.19 19.04
N GLY A 71 5.87 9.14 19.57
CA GLY A 71 4.66 9.45 18.81
C GLY A 71 4.23 8.39 17.78
N LEU A 72 4.88 7.22 17.77
CA LEU A 72 4.55 6.10 16.87
C LEU A 72 3.83 4.97 17.62
N THR A 73 3.23 4.07 16.85
CA THR A 73 2.59 2.86 17.37
C THR A 73 3.64 1.89 17.91
N LEU A 74 3.30 1.16 18.98
CA LEU A 74 4.10 0.04 19.48
C LEU A 74 4.00 -1.14 18.51
N HIS A 75 5.14 -1.75 18.21
CA HIS A 75 5.23 -2.99 17.44
C HIS A 75 5.97 -4.05 18.21
N ASP A 76 5.38 -5.23 18.30
CA ASP A 76 5.96 -6.37 18.99
C ASP A 76 6.88 -7.21 18.09
N LEU A 77 7.83 -7.91 18.69
CA LEU A 77 8.70 -8.82 17.95
C LEU A 77 7.88 -9.94 17.31
N GLY A 78 8.02 -10.12 15.99
CA GLY A 78 7.27 -11.10 15.22
C GLY A 78 5.92 -10.62 14.71
N GLU A 79 5.52 -9.39 15.04
CA GLU A 79 4.31 -8.76 14.47
C GLU A 79 4.44 -8.59 12.96
N THR A 80 3.36 -8.86 12.24
CA THR A 80 3.25 -8.66 10.79
C THR A 80 2.14 -7.67 10.49
N GLY A 81 2.35 -6.79 9.52
CA GLY A 81 1.37 -5.78 9.16
C GLY A 81 1.62 -5.22 7.75
N GLY A 82 0.81 -4.25 7.38
CA GLY A 82 0.85 -3.64 6.06
C GLY A 82 -0.03 -4.33 5.02
N SER A 83 -0.08 -3.78 3.83
CA SER A 83 -0.87 -4.29 2.71
C SER A 83 -0.18 -4.02 1.38
N ASP A 84 -0.14 -5.01 0.50
CA ASP A 84 0.42 -4.92 -0.86
C ASP A 84 -0.46 -4.08 -1.79
N THR A 85 -1.74 -3.97 -1.48
CA THR A 85 -2.71 -3.23 -2.27
C THR A 85 -3.60 -2.39 -1.38
N VAL A 86 -4.02 -1.22 -1.87
CA VAL A 86 -4.96 -0.33 -1.18
C VAL A 86 -6.10 0.02 -2.12
N SER A 87 -7.32 -0.05 -1.61
CA SER A 87 -8.52 0.50 -2.25
C SER A 87 -8.94 1.75 -1.49
N LEU A 88 -9.00 2.88 -2.18
CA LEU A 88 -9.46 4.12 -1.56
C LEU A 88 -10.97 4.08 -1.39
N LEU A 89 -11.43 4.32 -0.17
CA LEU A 89 -12.83 4.56 0.11
C LEU A 89 -13.20 6.02 -0.19
N GLN A 90 -14.46 6.27 -0.49
CA GLN A 90 -14.92 7.64 -0.74
C GLN A 90 -14.69 8.57 0.46
N SER A 91 -14.72 8.03 1.68
CA SER A 91 -14.41 8.77 2.91
C SER A 91 -12.94 9.14 3.09
N GLU A 92 -12.03 8.49 2.36
CA GLU A 92 -10.57 8.73 2.43
C GLU A 92 -10.11 9.74 1.39
N ILE A 93 -10.97 10.09 0.42
CA ILE A 93 -10.71 11.12 -0.57
C ILE A 93 -11.18 12.46 -0.01
N PRO A 94 -10.36 13.54 -0.08
CA PRO A 94 -10.79 14.87 0.32
C PRO A 94 -12.07 15.27 -0.39
N THR A 95 -13.03 15.82 0.35
CA THR A 95 -14.29 16.29 -0.23
C THR A 95 -14.03 17.39 -1.24
N HIS A 96 -14.47 17.17 -2.43
CA HIS A 96 -14.41 18.16 -3.51
C HIS A 96 -15.66 18.09 -4.36
N THR A 97 -16.01 19.18 -5.09
CA THR A 97 -17.15 19.29 -5.97
C THR A 97 -16.73 19.87 -7.30
N HIS A 98 -17.40 19.42 -8.34
CA HIS A 98 -17.27 19.99 -9.68
C HIS A 98 -18.54 20.72 -10.03
N THR A 99 -18.42 21.93 -10.54
CA THR A 99 -19.54 22.72 -11.01
C THR A 99 -19.37 23.03 -12.49
N ILE A 100 -20.45 22.93 -13.23
CA ILE A 100 -20.49 23.44 -14.61
C ILE A 100 -21.26 24.76 -14.56
N ASN A 101 -20.60 25.83 -14.95
CA ASN A 101 -21.22 27.16 -15.00
C ASN A 101 -21.88 27.39 -16.34
N CYS A 102 -22.98 28.04 -16.30
CA CYS A 102 -23.72 28.43 -17.49
C CYS A 102 -24.22 29.87 -17.37
N VAL A 103 -24.81 30.40 -18.45
CA VAL A 103 -25.50 31.68 -18.45
C VAL A 103 -27.01 31.46 -18.45
N ASP A 104 -27.70 32.08 -17.51
CA ASP A 104 -29.16 32.19 -17.50
C ASP A 104 -29.54 33.64 -17.83
N GLY A 105 -30.17 33.86 -18.94
CA GLY A 105 -30.57 35.17 -19.36
C GLY A 105 -31.36 35.15 -20.68
N PRO A 106 -32.01 36.28 -21.03
CA PRO A 106 -32.72 36.39 -22.27
C PRO A 106 -31.77 36.15 -23.46
N ARG A 107 -32.29 35.59 -24.54
CA ARG A 107 -31.54 35.30 -25.76
C ARG A 107 -30.81 36.54 -26.26
N VAL A 108 -29.48 36.55 -26.14
CA VAL A 108 -28.62 37.58 -26.67
C VAL A 108 -28.07 37.07 -28.01
N GLY A 109 -27.95 37.95 -28.99
CA GLY A 109 -27.35 37.58 -30.27
C GLY A 109 -25.96 36.95 -30.09
N GLY A 110 -25.63 35.94 -30.90
CA GLY A 110 -24.37 35.21 -30.81
C GLY A 110 -24.47 33.80 -30.22
N GLN A 111 -25.67 33.30 -30.02
CA GLN A 111 -25.88 31.89 -29.60
C GLN A 111 -25.60 30.94 -30.80
N SER A 112 -24.93 29.84 -30.49
CA SER A 112 -24.48 28.86 -31.48
C SER A 112 -24.79 27.45 -31.00
N GLY A 113 -24.99 26.52 -31.90
CA GLY A 113 -25.06 25.11 -31.62
C GLY A 113 -23.67 24.45 -31.52
N GLN A 114 -22.59 25.22 -31.64
CA GLN A 114 -21.22 24.70 -31.62
C GLN A 114 -20.44 25.21 -30.40
N PRO A 115 -19.59 24.35 -29.79
CA PRO A 115 -18.90 24.70 -28.57
C PRO A 115 -17.79 25.73 -28.70
N GLY A 116 -17.23 26.04 -29.81
CA GLY A 116 -16.17 27.02 -30.01
C GLY A 116 -15.64 27.68 -28.73
N ASN A 117 -15.25 28.96 -28.80
CA ASN A 117 -14.94 29.78 -27.61
C ASN A 117 -16.22 30.31 -26.93
N ALA A 118 -17.13 29.40 -26.57
CA ALA A 118 -18.46 29.79 -26.13
C ALA A 118 -18.81 29.09 -24.76
N THR A 119 -19.62 29.75 -23.96
CA THR A 119 -20.12 29.29 -22.70
C THR A 119 -21.47 28.58 -22.86
N LEU A 120 -21.76 27.58 -22.04
CA LEU A 120 -23.06 26.90 -21.98
C LEU A 120 -24.17 27.88 -21.59
N VAL A 121 -25.30 27.76 -22.24
CA VAL A 121 -26.50 28.53 -21.93
C VAL A 121 -27.65 27.65 -21.56
N LYS A 122 -28.40 28.03 -20.52
CA LYS A 122 -29.68 27.41 -20.22
C LYS A 122 -30.68 27.77 -21.30
N THR A 123 -31.07 26.80 -22.10
CA THR A 123 -32.00 27.05 -23.22
C THR A 123 -33.44 26.77 -22.83
N GLY A 124 -34.32 27.71 -23.12
CA GLY A 124 -35.78 27.56 -22.99
C GLY A 124 -36.48 28.00 -24.29
N GLY A 125 -36.61 27.10 -25.26
CA GLY A 125 -37.33 27.38 -26.52
C GLY A 125 -36.67 26.81 -27.76
N THR A 126 -37.33 26.89 -28.91
CA THR A 126 -36.87 26.38 -30.22
C THR A 126 -36.52 27.52 -31.18
N PRO A 127 -35.37 27.44 -31.89
CA PRO A 127 -34.29 26.44 -31.75
C PRO A 127 -33.45 26.66 -30.47
N ALA A 128 -33.04 25.56 -29.84
CA ALA A 128 -32.22 25.58 -28.63
C ALA A 128 -30.74 25.70 -29.03
N ASN A 129 -30.15 26.87 -28.89
CA ASN A 129 -28.71 27.02 -29.00
C ASN A 129 -28.06 26.84 -27.61
N ALA A 130 -27.11 25.95 -27.52
CA ALA A 130 -26.51 25.56 -26.23
C ALA A 130 -25.34 26.45 -25.79
N TYR A 131 -24.84 27.33 -26.63
CA TYR A 131 -23.62 28.10 -26.39
C TYR A 131 -23.80 29.59 -26.73
N THR A 132 -23.08 30.43 -25.98
CA THR A 132 -22.96 31.88 -26.24
C THR A 132 -21.51 32.34 -26.12
N SER A 133 -21.11 33.27 -26.97
CA SER A 133 -19.78 33.89 -26.96
C SER A 133 -19.67 35.15 -26.10
N SER A 134 -20.78 35.65 -25.56
CA SER A 134 -20.82 37.04 -25.07
C SER A 134 -21.43 37.23 -23.68
N ALA A 135 -21.26 36.30 -22.75
CA ALA A 135 -21.89 36.52 -21.46
C ALA A 135 -21.04 36.08 -20.27
N THR A 136 -21.16 36.85 -19.19
CA THR A 136 -20.62 36.43 -17.87
C THR A 136 -21.45 35.28 -17.30
N GLN A 137 -20.79 34.25 -16.85
CA GLN A 137 -21.44 33.11 -16.22
C GLN A 137 -22.12 33.56 -14.94
N ASN A 138 -23.42 33.33 -14.80
CA ASN A 138 -24.24 33.81 -13.69
C ASN A 138 -25.02 32.71 -12.97
N GLN A 139 -24.96 31.47 -13.47
CA GLN A 139 -25.64 30.31 -12.92
C GLN A 139 -24.77 29.05 -12.97
N THR A 140 -25.00 28.15 -12.05
CA THR A 140 -24.49 26.78 -12.07
C THR A 140 -25.54 25.83 -12.62
N MET A 141 -25.13 24.89 -13.44
CA MET A 141 -25.99 23.79 -13.88
C MET A 141 -26.31 22.84 -12.72
N ASN A 142 -27.36 22.02 -12.91
CA ASN A 142 -27.70 21.01 -11.91
C ASN A 142 -26.52 20.10 -11.61
N ALA A 143 -26.23 19.88 -10.33
CA ALA A 143 -25.11 19.05 -9.87
C ALA A 143 -25.17 17.61 -10.44
N ASN A 144 -26.35 17.10 -10.79
CA ASN A 144 -26.52 15.79 -11.40
C ASN A 144 -26.07 15.70 -12.87
N MET A 145 -25.65 16.80 -13.48
CA MET A 145 -25.06 16.80 -14.83
C MET A 145 -23.64 16.22 -14.86
N VAL A 146 -22.96 16.24 -13.73
CA VAL A 146 -21.65 15.62 -13.55
C VAL A 146 -21.85 14.31 -12.81
N ALA A 147 -21.78 13.22 -13.53
CA ALA A 147 -21.83 11.90 -12.91
C ALA A 147 -20.54 11.61 -12.11
N PRO A 148 -20.63 10.90 -11.00
CA PRO A 148 -19.44 10.42 -10.33
C PRO A 148 -18.64 9.52 -11.28
N ALA A 149 -17.34 9.76 -11.37
CA ALA A 149 -16.40 8.93 -12.11
C ALA A 149 -15.38 8.33 -11.15
N GLY A 150 -14.95 7.11 -11.44
CA GLY A 150 -13.99 6.39 -10.62
C GLY A 150 -14.43 4.95 -10.39
N GLY A 151 -13.60 4.20 -9.67
CA GLY A 151 -13.87 2.82 -9.27
C GLY A 151 -13.03 2.47 -8.05
N ASN A 152 -13.58 1.66 -7.17
CA ASN A 152 -12.90 1.21 -5.95
C ASN A 152 -11.91 0.06 -6.25
N GLN A 153 -11.22 0.13 -7.39
CA GLN A 153 -10.23 -0.89 -7.75
C GLN A 153 -8.98 -0.73 -6.88
N PRO A 154 -8.46 -1.83 -6.32
CA PRO A 154 -7.21 -1.80 -5.58
C PRO A 154 -6.06 -1.36 -6.49
N HIS A 155 -5.19 -0.52 -5.96
CA HIS A 155 -3.93 -0.16 -6.60
C HIS A 155 -2.74 -0.68 -5.80
N ASN A 156 -1.61 -0.86 -6.47
CA ASN A 156 -0.37 -1.31 -5.86
C ASN A 156 0.15 -0.27 -4.84
N ASN A 157 0.40 -0.72 -3.62
CA ASN A 157 0.93 0.07 -2.51
C ASN A 157 2.43 -0.21 -2.22
N LEU A 158 3.06 -1.05 -3.05
CA LEU A 158 4.46 -1.39 -2.88
C LEU A 158 5.38 -0.26 -3.37
N MET A 159 6.39 0.07 -2.58
CA MET A 159 7.49 0.91 -3.04
C MET A 159 8.34 0.15 -4.08
N PRO A 160 9.12 0.82 -4.95
CA PRO A 160 10.08 0.14 -5.80
C PRO A 160 11.02 -0.74 -4.96
N TYR A 161 11.15 -2.01 -5.32
CA TYR A 161 11.91 -2.99 -4.55
C TYR A 161 12.82 -3.85 -5.44
N LEU A 162 13.86 -4.38 -4.83
CA LEU A 162 14.72 -5.42 -5.39
C LEU A 162 14.70 -6.61 -4.42
N THR A 163 14.32 -7.78 -4.92
CA THR A 163 14.27 -9.00 -4.09
C THR A 163 15.65 -9.59 -3.87
N LEU A 164 15.97 -9.86 -2.62
CA LEU A 164 17.17 -10.56 -2.18
C LEU A 164 16.76 -11.65 -1.18
N ASN A 165 17.58 -12.70 -1.05
CA ASN A 165 17.30 -13.78 -0.12
C ASN A 165 17.77 -13.43 1.29
N PHE A 166 16.86 -13.53 2.27
CA PHE A 166 17.18 -13.48 3.68
C PHE A 166 17.38 -14.90 4.19
N CYS A 167 18.53 -15.16 4.80
CA CYS A 167 18.83 -16.45 5.40
C CYS A 167 19.21 -16.26 6.86
N ILE A 168 18.82 -17.25 7.69
CA ILE A 168 19.12 -17.32 9.11
C ILE A 168 20.14 -18.43 9.37
N ALA A 169 21.12 -18.17 10.23
CA ALA A 169 22.12 -19.14 10.62
C ALA A 169 21.53 -20.15 11.62
N LEU A 170 21.57 -21.44 11.26
CA LEU A 170 21.14 -22.55 12.11
C LEU A 170 22.19 -22.93 13.13
N GLN A 171 23.47 -22.66 12.83
CA GLN A 171 24.63 -23.03 13.61
C GLN A 171 25.61 -21.86 13.68
N GLY A 172 26.32 -21.72 14.79
CA GLY A 172 27.28 -20.64 15.00
C GLY A 172 27.63 -20.47 16.47
N VAL A 173 28.18 -19.31 16.80
CA VAL A 173 28.45 -18.92 18.18
C VAL A 173 27.14 -18.51 18.85
N TYR A 174 26.88 -19.02 20.06
CA TYR A 174 25.72 -18.59 20.82
C TYR A 174 25.89 -17.13 21.29
N PRO A 175 24.98 -16.20 20.99
CA PRO A 175 25.15 -14.81 21.39
C PRO A 175 25.11 -14.66 22.92
N PRO A 176 26.13 -14.00 23.52
CA PRO A 176 26.10 -13.73 24.96
C PRO A 176 25.00 -12.73 25.30
N ARG A 177 24.27 -12.96 26.38
CA ARG A 177 23.37 -11.93 26.95
C ARG A 177 24.21 -11.05 27.86
N THR A 178 24.30 -9.76 27.55
CA THR A 178 24.92 -8.75 28.43
C THR A 178 23.92 -8.28 29.47
#